data_69ac4ffa04a72779c788cc34e2570a01
#
_entry.id   69ac4ffa04a72779c788cc34e2570a01
#
_cell.length_a   1.000
_cell.length_b   1.000
_cell.length_c   1.000
_cell.angle_alpha   90.00
_cell.angle_beta   90.00
_cell.angle_gamma   90.00
#
_symmetry.space_group_name_H-M   'P 1'
#
loop_
_entity.id
_entity.type
_entity.pdbx_description
1 polymer ?
#
loop_
_entity_poly.entity_id
_entity_poly.type
_entity_poly.pdbx_seq_one_letter_code
_entity_poly.pdbx_strand_id
1 'polypeptide(L)'
;RVQKDDCRVQNEPTSLYFQSLLNRTTHIWVESRRVAPKVSSQTLRAIRKEPTGTVPRLWEWCSVSRLLLARRALARSSEPLCCRIMEEPKMAKRNPPRRGSMAFSPRKRANSPFVHVKSWPTSDASEVRMQGFAGWKAGMTHVLARDLNPRSTSAGLEIRVPVTVVEVPKMRILGVRGYRMTPYGKQAAGEVWVDAESLTESFPEIFQRVSNRKKHDGEEHFENLGKQDICEVRLIVATQPSNVTGTPSKVPEVMEVGLGGGSTSDQLAFAQERLGNEVSFTDAFEEGAMTDIVAITKGYGWQGVIKRFGGKLQSHKNSKKRRQHGNMGDFGTGYVRKTIRQGGQTGYHQRTEYNKRILSIASAEDKAITPAGGFLRYGEVNSEYVLVKGSLPGPAKRLVRFRDATRGSDKTEHPFEITYVSTASKQGV
;
A
#
# COMPACT_ATOMS: atom_id res chain seq x y z
N ARG A 1 20.89 55.12 13.20
CA ARG A 1 20.73 55.85 14.51
C ARG A 1 19.25 55.95 14.82
N VAL A 2 18.69 55.06 15.63
CA VAL A 2 17.66 55.30 16.64
C VAL A 2 17.70 54.13 17.60
N GLN A 3 17.54 54.44 18.86
CA GLN A 3 17.83 53.74 20.08
C GLN A 3 17.01 52.44 20.31
N LYS A 4 17.65 51.55 21.04
CA LYS A 4 17.08 50.45 21.81
C LYS A 4 16.35 51.02 23.02
N ASP A 5 15.14 50.55 23.27
CA ASP A 5 14.54 50.60 24.59
C ASP A 5 14.11 49.20 25.02
N ASP A 6 14.67 48.84 26.17
CA ASP A 6 14.38 47.62 26.92
C ASP A 6 12.98 47.67 27.51
N CYS A 7 12.21 46.59 27.32
CA CYS A 7 11.07 46.26 28.18
C CYS A 7 11.21 44.87 28.76
N ARG A 8 11.70 44.81 30.00
CA ARG A 8 11.57 43.67 30.90
C ARG A 8 10.09 43.47 31.21
N VAL A 9 9.55 42.30 30.93
CA VAL A 9 8.28 41.84 31.49
C VAL A 9 8.59 40.66 32.41
N GLN A 10 8.14 40.83 33.65
CA GLN A 10 8.27 39.91 34.77
C GLN A 10 7.49 38.61 34.53
N ASN A 11 8.07 37.51 34.98
CA ASN A 11 7.45 36.21 35.08
C ASN A 11 6.48 36.17 36.29
N GLU A 12 5.23 35.79 36.02
CA GLU A 12 4.35 35.20 37.03
C GLU A 12 3.70 33.90 36.50
N PRO A 13 3.47 32.92 37.40
CA PRO A 13 3.18 31.55 36.97
C PRO A 13 1.67 31.31 36.79
N THR A 14 1.25 31.02 35.58
CA THR A 14 -0.12 30.57 35.27
C THR A 14 -0.28 29.07 35.56
N SER A 15 -0.43 28.67 36.81
CA SER A 15 -0.70 27.27 37.17
C SER A 15 -2.11 26.98 37.67
N LEU A 16 -3.03 27.92 37.68
CA LEU A 16 -4.37 27.75 38.25
C LEU A 16 -5.52 27.65 37.24
N TYR A 17 -5.26 27.82 35.94
CA TYR A 17 -6.33 27.73 34.94
C TYR A 17 -6.52 26.36 34.28
N PHE A 18 -5.61 25.42 34.51
CA PHE A 18 -5.69 24.08 33.89
C PHE A 18 -6.46 23.04 34.74
N GLN A 19 -6.70 23.29 36.02
CA GLN A 19 -7.43 22.35 36.84
C GLN A 19 -8.96 22.51 36.80
N SER A 20 -9.48 23.64 36.33
CA SER A 20 -10.94 23.86 36.25
C SER A 20 -11.58 23.28 35.02
N LEU A 21 -10.81 22.94 33.98
CA LEU A 21 -11.30 22.35 32.70
C LEU A 21 -11.34 20.82 32.76
N LEU A 22 -10.58 20.17 33.63
CA LEU A 22 -10.58 18.71 33.76
C LEU A 22 -11.76 18.16 34.55
N ASN A 23 -12.37 18.96 35.41
CA ASN A 23 -13.50 18.53 36.21
C ASN A 23 -14.88 18.68 35.53
N ARG A 24 -14.96 19.31 34.37
CA ARG A 24 -16.22 19.42 33.62
C ARG A 24 -16.43 18.33 32.56
N THR A 25 -15.41 17.56 32.24
CA THR A 25 -15.52 16.50 31.23
C THR A 25 -15.81 15.11 31.81
N THR A 26 -15.68 14.92 33.10
CA THR A 26 -15.98 13.64 33.75
C THR A 26 -17.44 13.44 34.14
N HIS A 27 -18.26 14.50 34.20
CA HIS A 27 -19.68 14.38 34.53
C HIS A 27 -20.62 14.07 33.33
N ILE A 28 -20.19 14.21 32.11
CA ILE A 28 -21.05 13.96 30.95
C ILE A 28 -20.97 12.49 30.49
N TRP A 29 -20.02 11.69 31.02
CA TRP A 29 -19.83 10.28 30.58
C TRP A 29 -20.55 9.25 31.49
N VAL A 30 -21.18 9.64 32.54
CA VAL A 30 -21.86 8.72 33.49
C VAL A 30 -23.35 8.60 33.21
N GLU A 31 -23.98 9.52 32.49
CA GLU A 31 -25.44 9.53 32.31
C GLU A 31 -25.96 8.84 31.03
N SER A 32 -25.11 8.35 30.14
CA SER A 32 -25.54 7.65 28.90
C SER A 32 -25.59 6.12 29.01
N ARG A 33 -25.48 5.54 30.23
CA ARG A 33 -25.53 4.08 30.44
C ARG A 33 -26.74 3.61 31.23
N ARG A 34 -27.91 4.21 31.08
CA ARG A 34 -29.13 3.67 31.69
C ARG A 34 -30.31 3.82 30.72
N VAL A 35 -30.44 2.94 29.74
CA VAL A 35 -31.71 2.40 29.28
C VAL A 35 -31.40 1.19 28.41
N ALA A 36 -31.21 0.03 29.00
CA ALA A 36 -31.46 -1.25 28.39
C ALA A 36 -32.73 -1.82 29.01
N PRO A 37 -33.72 -2.26 28.24
CA PRO A 37 -34.93 -2.82 28.82
C PRO A 37 -34.57 -4.12 29.54
N LYS A 38 -34.89 -4.18 30.84
CA LYS A 38 -34.83 -5.40 31.64
C LYS A 38 -35.89 -6.37 31.11
N VAL A 39 -35.46 -7.40 30.41
CA VAL A 39 -36.28 -8.57 30.14
C VAL A 39 -36.51 -9.28 31.44
N SER A 40 -37.74 -9.36 31.90
CA SER A 40 -38.11 -9.95 33.15
C SER A 40 -37.83 -11.46 33.17
N SER A 41 -37.38 -11.95 34.30
CA SER A 41 -37.04 -13.36 34.55
C SER A 41 -38.21 -14.35 34.38
N GLN A 42 -39.41 -13.86 34.09
CA GLN A 42 -40.60 -14.69 33.82
C GLN A 42 -40.68 -15.20 32.39
N THR A 43 -40.09 -14.49 31.42
CA THR A 43 -40.11 -14.92 30.01
C THR A 43 -39.10 -16.06 29.73
N LEU A 44 -38.11 -16.25 30.56
CA LEU A 44 -37.15 -17.36 30.46
C LEU A 44 -37.59 -18.66 31.11
N ARG A 45 -38.68 -18.64 31.91
CA ARG A 45 -39.22 -19.84 32.55
C ARG A 45 -40.30 -20.56 31.68
N ALA A 46 -40.84 -19.88 30.72
CA ALA A 46 -41.87 -20.47 29.79
C ALA A 46 -41.26 -21.38 28.72
N ILE A 47 -39.95 -21.33 28.46
CA ILE A 47 -39.28 -22.11 27.41
C ILE A 47 -38.76 -23.47 27.94
N ARG A 48 -38.88 -23.77 29.23
CA ARG A 48 -38.25 -24.94 29.87
C ARG A 48 -39.21 -26.05 30.33
N LYS A 49 -40.45 -26.06 29.84
CA LYS A 49 -41.37 -27.18 30.09
C LYS A 49 -42.13 -27.49 28.79
N GLU A 50 -41.61 -28.43 28.05
CA GLU A 50 -42.33 -29.57 27.47
C GLU A 50 -41.35 -30.45 26.69
N PRO A 51 -41.24 -31.71 27.02
CA PRO A 51 -40.61 -32.73 26.20
C PRO A 51 -41.66 -33.40 25.33
N THR A 52 -41.29 -33.79 24.14
CA THR A 52 -41.98 -34.63 23.17
C THR A 52 -42.86 -33.90 22.15
N GLY A 53 -42.40 -33.95 20.91
CA GLY A 53 -43.24 -33.70 19.77
C GLY A 53 -42.49 -33.07 18.59
N THR A 54 -42.01 -33.92 17.70
CA THR A 54 -41.73 -33.69 16.25
C THR A 54 -41.40 -32.27 15.80
N VAL A 55 -40.16 -32.06 15.45
CA VAL A 55 -39.64 -30.86 14.75
C VAL A 55 -40.34 -30.76 13.38
N PRO A 56 -41.09 -29.70 13.07
CA PRO A 56 -41.63 -29.50 11.74
C PRO A 56 -40.50 -29.22 10.75
N ARG A 57 -40.51 -29.94 9.62
CA ARG A 57 -39.50 -29.86 8.59
C ARG A 57 -39.41 -28.46 7.99
N LEU A 58 -38.18 -27.97 7.79
CA LEU A 58 -37.80 -26.65 7.28
C LEU A 58 -38.46 -26.22 5.93
N TRP A 59 -39.25 -27.09 5.28
CA TRP A 59 -39.88 -26.76 4.00
C TRP A 59 -41.22 -26.07 4.14
N GLU A 60 -41.92 -26.15 5.29
CA GLU A 60 -43.18 -25.45 5.49
C GLU A 60 -43.06 -23.93 5.66
N TRP A 61 -41.89 -23.45 6.10
CA TRP A 61 -41.62 -22.01 6.16
C TRP A 61 -41.32 -21.37 4.80
N CYS A 62 -40.91 -22.17 3.81
CA CYS A 62 -40.71 -21.68 2.45
C CYS A 62 -42.04 -21.44 1.69
N SER A 63 -43.14 -22.09 2.08
CA SER A 63 -44.43 -21.92 1.41
C SER A 63 -45.13 -20.62 1.82
N VAL A 64 -45.02 -20.23 3.09
CA VAL A 64 -45.65 -19.00 3.59
C VAL A 64 -44.94 -17.76 3.07
N SER A 65 -43.62 -17.79 2.99
CA SER A 65 -42.84 -16.69 2.41
C SER A 65 -43.02 -16.55 0.88
N ARG A 66 -43.25 -17.68 0.16
CA ARG A 66 -43.60 -17.65 -1.27
C ARG A 66 -45.03 -17.12 -1.53
N LEU A 67 -45.97 -17.41 -0.66
CA LEU A 67 -47.35 -16.88 -0.75
C LEU A 67 -47.38 -15.36 -0.46
N LEU A 68 -46.60 -14.88 0.48
CA LEU A 68 -46.46 -13.44 0.76
C LEU A 68 -45.74 -12.68 -0.36
N LEU A 69 -44.72 -13.29 -0.97
CA LEU A 69 -44.07 -12.73 -2.15
C LEU A 69 -44.95 -12.76 -3.40
N ALA A 70 -45.72 -13.83 -3.61
CA ALA A 70 -46.69 -13.94 -4.70
C ALA A 70 -47.86 -12.94 -4.54
N ARG A 71 -48.40 -12.75 -3.32
CA ARG A 71 -49.40 -11.69 -3.05
C ARG A 71 -48.83 -10.27 -3.27
N ARG A 72 -47.57 -10.01 -2.94
CA ARG A 72 -46.89 -8.73 -3.26
C ARG A 72 -46.62 -8.56 -4.76
N ALA A 73 -46.38 -9.65 -5.50
CA ALA A 73 -46.23 -9.62 -6.96
C ALA A 73 -47.55 -9.41 -7.68
N LEU A 74 -48.62 -10.07 -7.23
CA LEU A 74 -49.99 -9.90 -7.78
C LEU A 74 -50.58 -8.53 -7.47
N ALA A 75 -50.31 -7.97 -6.29
CA ALA A 75 -50.73 -6.61 -5.96
C ALA A 75 -50.04 -5.54 -6.80
N ARG A 76 -48.84 -5.84 -7.37
CA ARG A 76 -48.12 -4.94 -8.30
C ARG A 76 -48.63 -4.97 -9.74
N SER A 77 -49.40 -5.97 -10.12
CA SER A 77 -49.94 -6.11 -11.50
C SER A 77 -51.28 -5.44 -11.73
N SER A 78 -51.94 -4.98 -10.68
CA SER A 78 -53.27 -4.32 -10.76
C SER A 78 -53.22 -2.79 -10.61
N GLU A 79 -52.04 -2.19 -10.51
CA GLU A 79 -51.94 -0.73 -10.53
C GLU A 79 -52.08 -0.21 -11.97
N PRO A 80 -52.94 0.79 -12.22
CA PRO A 80 -53.12 1.36 -13.56
C PRO A 80 -51.83 1.98 -14.05
N LEU A 81 -51.53 1.83 -15.33
CA LEU A 81 -50.27 2.28 -15.99
C LEU A 81 -49.92 3.75 -15.70
N CYS A 82 -50.91 4.57 -15.31
CA CYS A 82 -50.74 5.97 -14.94
C CYS A 82 -49.94 6.17 -13.63
N CYS A 83 -50.01 5.20 -12.68
CA CYS A 83 -49.27 5.28 -11.41
C CYS A 83 -47.79 4.85 -11.53
N ARG A 84 -47.38 4.17 -12.61
CA ARG A 84 -46.01 3.78 -12.86
C ARG A 84 -45.08 4.96 -13.29
N ILE A 85 -45.63 6.09 -13.64
CA ILE A 85 -44.85 7.25 -14.13
C ILE A 85 -44.45 8.17 -13.00
N MET A 86 -44.98 8.02 -11.81
CA MET A 86 -44.53 8.71 -10.61
C MET A 86 -43.70 7.78 -9.74
N GLU A 87 -42.54 7.31 -10.24
CA GLU A 87 -41.47 6.97 -9.34
C GLU A 87 -41.14 8.23 -8.55
N GLU A 88 -41.51 8.23 -7.26
CA GLU A 88 -41.10 9.29 -6.35
C GLU A 88 -39.61 9.58 -6.59
N PRO A 89 -39.23 10.83 -6.77
CA PRO A 89 -37.80 11.18 -6.95
C PRO A 89 -37.06 10.58 -5.75
N LYS A 90 -36.26 9.55 -5.99
CA LYS A 90 -35.45 8.92 -4.94
C LYS A 90 -34.70 10.03 -4.25
N MET A 91 -35.21 10.47 -3.09
CA MET A 91 -34.59 11.52 -2.30
C MET A 91 -33.14 11.15 -2.09
N ALA A 92 -32.25 12.11 -2.22
CA ALA A 92 -30.84 11.89 -1.99
C ALA A 92 -30.68 11.23 -0.62
N LYS A 93 -30.02 10.08 -0.56
CA LYS A 93 -29.77 9.38 0.72
C LYS A 93 -29.16 10.37 1.69
N ARG A 94 -29.76 10.52 2.86
CA ARG A 94 -29.43 11.53 3.86
C ARG A 94 -27.94 11.48 4.29
N ASN A 95 -27.34 10.29 4.35
CA ASN A 95 -25.97 10.06 4.76
C ASN A 95 -25.19 9.21 3.73
N PRO A 96 -24.99 9.69 2.48
CA PRO A 96 -24.15 8.95 1.55
C PRO A 96 -22.68 9.01 2.01
N PRO A 97 -21.93 7.91 1.88
CA PRO A 97 -20.51 7.93 2.23
C PRO A 97 -19.75 8.94 1.37
N ARG A 98 -18.71 9.55 1.94
CA ARG A 98 -17.85 10.48 1.23
C ARG A 98 -17.14 9.77 0.08
N ARG A 99 -17.23 10.33 -1.12
CA ARG A 99 -16.48 9.85 -2.28
C ARG A 99 -15.11 10.51 -2.34
N GLY A 100 -14.06 9.69 -2.42
CA GLY A 100 -12.67 10.09 -2.35
C GLY A 100 -12.20 10.35 -0.92
N SER A 101 -11.27 9.54 -0.44
CA SER A 101 -10.72 9.64 0.89
C SER A 101 -9.94 10.94 1.10
N MET A 102 -10.06 11.53 2.28
CA MET A 102 -9.25 12.68 2.71
C MET A 102 -7.86 12.27 3.19
N ALA A 103 -7.64 11.00 3.53
CA ALA A 103 -6.34 10.48 3.96
C ALA A 103 -5.27 10.60 2.86
N PHE A 104 -5.68 10.72 1.60
CA PHE A 104 -4.78 10.92 0.46
C PHE A 104 -4.65 12.39 0.03
N SER A 105 -5.00 13.32 0.88
CA SER A 105 -4.80 14.76 0.63
C SER A 105 -3.47 15.24 1.23
N PRO A 106 -2.79 16.21 0.59
CA PRO A 106 -3.09 16.82 -0.70
C PRO A 106 -2.75 15.89 -1.88
N ARG A 107 -3.59 15.87 -2.93
CA ARG A 107 -3.36 15.11 -4.15
C ARG A 107 -2.51 15.91 -5.11
N LYS A 108 -1.20 15.92 -4.90
CA LYS A 108 -0.22 16.60 -5.74
C LYS A 108 0.62 15.58 -6.54
N ARG A 109 1.26 16.05 -7.60
CA ARG A 109 2.22 15.26 -8.38
C ARG A 109 3.42 14.92 -7.49
N ALA A 110 3.93 13.69 -7.56
CA ALA A 110 5.16 13.29 -6.87
C ALA A 110 6.36 14.08 -7.42
N ASN A 111 7.31 14.40 -6.57
CA ASN A 111 8.50 15.16 -6.95
C ASN A 111 9.45 14.34 -7.84
N SER A 112 9.57 13.03 -7.58
CA SER A 112 10.45 12.11 -8.30
C SER A 112 9.64 10.94 -8.86
N PRO A 113 10.05 10.31 -9.97
CA PRO A 113 9.52 9.04 -10.44
C PRO A 113 9.87 7.88 -9.50
N PHE A 114 10.89 8.04 -8.68
CA PHE A 114 11.37 7.06 -7.72
C PHE A 114 10.75 7.27 -6.35
N VAL A 115 10.56 6.18 -5.64
CA VAL A 115 9.88 6.21 -4.34
C VAL A 115 10.89 6.09 -3.21
N HIS A 116 10.72 6.87 -2.17
CA HIS A 116 11.43 6.67 -0.92
C HIS A 116 10.53 5.91 0.08
N VAL A 117 11.01 4.78 0.56
CA VAL A 117 10.39 4.02 1.64
C VAL A 117 10.78 4.67 2.95
N LYS A 118 9.80 5.16 3.71
CA LYS A 118 10.06 5.94 4.93
C LYS A 118 10.17 5.10 6.20
N SER A 119 9.55 3.93 6.21
CA SER A 119 9.47 3.06 7.39
C SER A 119 9.63 1.62 6.98
N TRP A 120 10.34 0.88 7.79
CA TRP A 120 10.57 -0.55 7.66
C TRP A 120 9.85 -1.24 8.81
N PRO A 121 9.29 -2.44 8.62
CA PRO A 121 8.70 -3.20 9.72
C PRO A 121 9.78 -3.68 10.67
N THR A 122 9.46 -3.75 11.94
CA THR A 122 10.28 -4.48 12.91
C THR A 122 10.10 -5.97 12.68
N SER A 123 11.17 -6.73 12.75
CA SER A 123 11.18 -8.18 12.68
C SER A 123 11.84 -8.73 13.92
N ASP A 124 11.16 -9.66 14.58
CA ASP A 124 11.68 -10.36 15.77
C ASP A 124 12.42 -11.65 15.38
N ALA A 125 12.71 -11.84 14.08
CA ALA A 125 13.47 -12.98 13.59
C ALA A 125 14.91 -12.97 14.15
N SER A 126 15.45 -14.15 14.43
CA SER A 126 16.84 -14.29 14.87
C SER A 126 17.84 -14.02 13.76
N GLU A 127 17.47 -14.34 12.51
CA GLU A 127 18.32 -14.16 11.35
C GLU A 127 18.18 -12.77 10.75
N VAL A 128 19.32 -12.16 10.39
CA VAL A 128 19.35 -10.88 9.73
C VAL A 128 19.07 -11.04 8.24
N ARG A 129 18.10 -10.26 7.73
CA ARG A 129 17.79 -10.25 6.29
C ARG A 129 17.46 -8.85 5.78
N MET A 130 17.58 -8.68 4.47
CA MET A 130 17.13 -7.47 3.79
C MET A 130 15.60 -7.41 3.76
N GLN A 131 15.02 -6.28 4.15
CA GLN A 131 13.57 -6.08 4.18
C GLN A 131 13.00 -5.47 2.89
N GLY A 132 13.80 -5.28 1.87
CA GLY A 132 13.33 -4.64 0.66
C GLY A 132 14.17 -4.89 -0.57
N PHE A 133 13.53 -4.70 -1.73
CA PHE A 133 14.14 -4.83 -3.05
C PHE A 133 13.51 -3.87 -4.05
N ALA A 134 14.08 -3.78 -5.26
CA ALA A 134 13.53 -2.97 -6.33
C ALA A 134 13.51 -3.73 -7.66
N GLY A 135 12.49 -3.45 -8.47
CA GLY A 135 12.36 -4.05 -9.78
C GLY A 135 11.54 -3.20 -10.74
N TRP A 136 11.53 -3.56 -12.00
CA TRP A 136 10.79 -2.86 -13.05
C TRP A 136 9.55 -3.61 -13.46
N LYS A 137 8.42 -2.94 -13.43
CA LYS A 137 7.16 -3.52 -13.88
C LYS A 137 7.21 -3.76 -15.39
N ALA A 138 7.20 -5.03 -15.81
CA ALA A 138 7.17 -5.41 -17.20
C ALA A 138 5.73 -5.35 -17.76
N GLY A 139 4.85 -6.20 -17.24
CA GLY A 139 3.50 -6.29 -17.75
C GLY A 139 2.58 -7.07 -16.83
N MET A 140 1.47 -7.50 -17.37
CA MET A 140 0.51 -8.36 -16.68
C MET A 140 0.14 -9.55 -17.55
N THR A 141 0.02 -10.70 -16.91
CA THR A 141 -0.49 -11.92 -17.53
C THR A 141 -1.41 -12.63 -16.52
N HIS A 142 -1.72 -13.88 -16.77
CA HIS A 142 -2.43 -14.73 -15.85
C HIS A 142 -1.75 -16.09 -15.74
N VAL A 143 -1.91 -16.70 -14.61
CA VAL A 143 -1.48 -18.07 -14.36
C VAL A 143 -2.69 -18.91 -14.01
N LEU A 144 -2.63 -20.20 -14.34
CA LEU A 144 -3.49 -21.19 -13.75
C LEU A 144 -2.75 -21.80 -12.57
N ALA A 145 -3.40 -21.85 -11.43
CA ALA A 145 -2.80 -22.34 -10.21
C ALA A 145 -3.81 -23.10 -9.38
N ARG A 146 -3.38 -24.18 -8.75
CA ARG A 146 -4.19 -24.92 -7.79
C ARG A 146 -4.17 -24.21 -6.45
N ASP A 147 -5.33 -23.97 -5.88
CA ASP A 147 -5.47 -23.35 -4.55
C ASP A 147 -5.30 -24.42 -3.48
N LEU A 148 -4.20 -24.38 -2.75
CA LEU A 148 -3.87 -25.32 -1.69
C LEU A 148 -4.42 -24.91 -0.32
N ASN A 149 -5.12 -23.76 -0.21
CA ASN A 149 -5.66 -23.29 1.04
C ASN A 149 -6.93 -24.10 1.44
N PRO A 150 -6.89 -24.93 2.47
CA PRO A 150 -8.02 -25.79 2.87
C PRO A 150 -9.25 -25.00 3.33
N ARG A 151 -9.06 -23.71 3.73
CA ARG A 151 -10.15 -22.83 4.15
C ARG A 151 -10.78 -22.04 3.00
N SER A 152 -10.28 -22.21 1.77
CA SER A 152 -10.83 -21.56 0.59
C SER A 152 -12.00 -22.33 0.03
N THR A 153 -12.97 -21.63 -0.55
CA THR A 153 -14.07 -22.26 -1.32
C THR A 153 -13.58 -22.92 -2.61
N SER A 154 -12.37 -22.58 -3.05
CA SER A 154 -11.70 -23.12 -4.25
C SER A 154 -10.60 -24.11 -3.91
N ALA A 155 -10.57 -24.64 -2.67
CA ALA A 155 -9.54 -25.59 -2.25
C ALA A 155 -9.43 -26.79 -3.20
N GLY A 156 -8.21 -27.11 -3.67
CA GLY A 156 -7.95 -28.20 -4.60
C GLY A 156 -8.34 -27.94 -6.06
N LEU A 157 -9.08 -26.86 -6.35
CA LEU A 157 -9.48 -26.50 -7.72
C LEU A 157 -8.41 -25.68 -8.41
N GLU A 158 -8.31 -25.83 -9.73
CA GLU A 158 -7.50 -24.96 -10.56
C GLU A 158 -8.23 -23.63 -10.78
N ILE A 159 -7.56 -22.53 -10.42
CA ILE A 159 -8.09 -21.17 -10.52
C ILE A 159 -7.23 -20.31 -11.44
N ARG A 160 -7.87 -19.41 -12.17
CA ARG A 160 -7.17 -18.39 -12.96
C ARG A 160 -6.81 -17.18 -12.09
N VAL A 161 -5.53 -16.95 -11.91
CA VAL A 161 -5.01 -15.86 -11.08
C VAL A 161 -4.36 -14.80 -11.98
N PRO A 162 -4.80 -13.53 -11.95
CA PRO A 162 -4.10 -12.47 -12.63
C PRO A 162 -2.79 -12.15 -11.91
N VAL A 163 -1.70 -11.97 -12.67
CA VAL A 163 -0.37 -11.67 -12.13
C VAL A 163 0.28 -10.50 -12.83
N THR A 164 1.11 -9.79 -12.10
CA THR A 164 2.01 -8.79 -12.66
C THR A 164 3.42 -9.35 -12.67
N VAL A 165 4.07 -9.22 -13.82
CA VAL A 165 5.47 -9.58 -14.01
C VAL A 165 6.32 -8.35 -13.67
N VAL A 166 7.28 -8.54 -12.78
CA VAL A 166 8.27 -7.52 -12.38
C VAL A 166 9.66 -8.10 -12.62
N GLU A 167 10.45 -7.43 -13.42
CA GLU A 167 11.84 -7.78 -13.68
C GLU A 167 12.71 -7.25 -12.54
N VAL A 168 13.53 -8.11 -11.93
CA VAL A 168 14.28 -7.85 -10.70
C VAL A 168 15.75 -8.24 -10.87
N PRO A 169 16.53 -7.50 -11.68
CA PRO A 169 17.95 -7.78 -11.75
C PRO A 169 18.62 -7.59 -10.40
N LYS A 170 19.75 -8.24 -10.20
CA LYS A 170 20.55 -8.11 -8.99
C LYS A 170 20.82 -6.66 -8.66
N MET A 171 20.85 -6.32 -7.38
CA MET A 171 21.25 -5.00 -6.89
C MET A 171 22.61 -5.09 -6.24
N ARG A 172 23.35 -3.96 -6.20
CA ARG A 172 24.66 -3.88 -5.56
C ARG A 172 24.60 -3.05 -4.30
N ILE A 173 25.25 -3.53 -3.23
CA ILE A 173 25.37 -2.80 -1.98
C ILE A 173 26.57 -1.85 -2.10
N LEU A 174 26.30 -0.53 -1.97
CA LEU A 174 27.29 0.53 -2.06
C LEU A 174 27.78 1.02 -0.70
N GLY A 175 26.97 0.84 0.32
CA GLY A 175 27.32 1.35 1.64
C GLY A 175 26.30 0.96 2.71
N VAL A 176 26.65 1.33 3.92
CA VAL A 176 25.88 1.09 5.13
C VAL A 176 25.64 2.41 5.84
N ARG A 177 24.46 2.61 6.37
CA ARG A 177 24.08 3.80 7.15
C ARG A 177 23.48 3.39 8.47
N GLY A 178 24.07 3.84 9.58
CA GLY A 178 23.52 3.71 10.92
C GLY A 178 22.62 4.91 11.27
N TYR A 179 21.51 4.63 11.96
CA TYR A 179 20.61 5.64 12.49
C TYR A 179 20.56 5.59 14.00
N ARG A 180 20.59 6.74 14.64
CA ARG A 180 20.37 6.91 16.08
C ARG A 180 19.02 7.56 16.35
N MET A 181 18.44 7.27 17.49
CA MET A 181 17.21 7.92 17.92
C MET A 181 17.55 9.21 18.68
N THR A 182 16.94 10.31 18.28
CA THR A 182 17.06 11.60 18.98
C THR A 182 15.65 12.06 19.39
N PRO A 183 15.54 13.02 20.34
CA PRO A 183 14.23 13.60 20.70
C PRO A 183 13.46 14.18 19.51
N TYR A 184 14.15 14.54 18.44
CA TYR A 184 13.56 15.08 17.21
C TYR A 184 13.30 14.03 16.12
N GLY A 185 13.53 12.75 16.41
CA GLY A 185 13.36 11.63 15.48
C GLY A 185 14.68 10.94 15.11
N LYS A 186 14.60 10.02 14.16
CA LYS A 186 15.76 9.28 13.66
C LYS A 186 16.70 10.19 12.87
N GLN A 187 17.99 10.20 13.23
CA GLN A 187 19.04 10.90 12.52
C GLN A 187 20.14 9.91 12.10
N ALA A 188 20.79 10.17 10.96
CA ALA A 188 21.96 9.41 10.56
C ALA A 188 23.09 9.62 11.57
N ALA A 189 23.63 8.52 12.08
CA ALA A 189 24.78 8.51 12.98
C ALA A 189 26.08 8.56 12.18
N GLY A 190 26.19 7.70 11.15
CA GLY A 190 27.33 7.64 10.25
C GLY A 190 27.04 6.80 9.02
N GLU A 191 27.94 6.83 8.08
CA GLU A 191 27.86 6.08 6.82
C GLU A 191 29.22 5.47 6.51
N VAL A 192 29.20 4.24 5.99
CA VAL A 192 30.37 3.57 5.42
C VAL A 192 30.08 3.27 3.97
N TRP A 193 31.01 3.51 3.08
CA TRP A 193 30.87 3.29 1.65
C TRP A 193 31.99 2.40 1.13
N VAL A 194 31.69 1.69 0.05
CA VAL A 194 32.69 0.93 -0.71
C VAL A 194 33.68 1.87 -1.32
N ASP A 195 34.94 1.45 -1.45
CA ASP A 195 36.01 2.25 -2.05
C ASP A 195 35.71 2.64 -3.49
N ALA A 196 36.07 3.87 -3.82
CA ALA A 196 35.79 4.43 -5.14
C ALA A 196 36.44 3.65 -6.27
N GLU A 197 37.64 3.08 -6.01
CA GLU A 197 38.41 2.31 -7.02
C GLU A 197 37.69 1.02 -7.40
N SER A 198 37.22 0.25 -6.42
CA SER A 198 36.46 -0.98 -6.66
C SER A 198 35.11 -0.71 -7.36
N LEU A 199 34.49 0.46 -7.13
CA LEU A 199 33.27 0.86 -7.82
C LEU A 199 33.53 1.22 -9.27
N THR A 200 34.67 1.87 -9.57
CA THR A 200 34.99 2.32 -10.94
C THR A 200 35.24 1.14 -11.88
N GLU A 201 35.96 0.11 -11.41
CA GLU A 201 36.26 -1.07 -12.20
C GLU A 201 35.01 -1.88 -12.56
N SER A 202 34.12 -2.04 -11.60
CA SER A 202 32.93 -2.89 -11.75
C SER A 202 31.72 -2.16 -12.33
N PHE A 203 31.55 -0.86 -12.04
CA PHE A 203 30.36 -0.07 -12.40
C PHE A 203 30.66 1.41 -12.63
N PRO A 204 31.20 1.78 -13.76
CA PRO A 204 31.55 3.18 -14.07
C PRO A 204 30.35 4.13 -14.03
N GLU A 205 29.15 3.64 -14.34
CA GLU A 205 27.91 4.45 -14.28
C GLU A 205 27.55 4.87 -12.85
N ILE A 206 27.80 4.01 -11.87
CA ILE A 206 27.56 4.32 -10.45
C ILE A 206 28.58 5.31 -9.96
N PHE A 207 29.83 5.18 -10.40
CA PHE A 207 30.91 6.06 -10.01
C PHE A 207 30.63 7.52 -10.36
N GLN A 208 30.04 7.84 -11.49
CA GLN A 208 29.67 9.21 -11.84
C GLN A 208 28.74 9.88 -10.80
N ARG A 209 27.95 9.11 -10.09
CA ARG A 209 27.08 9.64 -9.02
C ARG A 209 27.73 9.68 -7.64
N VAL A 210 28.76 8.89 -7.43
CA VAL A 210 29.43 8.73 -6.13
C VAL A 210 30.83 9.37 -6.10
N SER A 211 31.38 9.74 -7.27
CA SER A 211 32.74 10.21 -7.48
C SER A 211 33.18 11.42 -6.65
N ASN A 212 32.24 12.23 -6.16
CA ASN A 212 32.53 13.38 -5.32
C ASN A 212 32.73 13.05 -3.83
N ARG A 213 32.70 11.76 -3.47
CA ARG A 213 32.85 11.34 -2.07
C ARG A 213 34.32 11.23 -1.71
N LYS A 214 34.66 11.72 -0.52
CA LYS A 214 36.00 11.60 0.05
C LYS A 214 36.31 10.11 0.28
N LYS A 215 37.61 9.74 0.09
CA LYS A 215 38.11 8.42 0.49
C LYS A 215 37.86 8.25 2.00
N HIS A 216 37.39 7.12 2.40
CA HIS A 216 37.17 6.77 3.80
C HIS A 216 37.80 5.41 4.05
N ASP A 217 38.52 5.29 5.14
CA ASP A 217 38.99 3.99 5.62
C ASP A 217 37.77 3.23 6.19
N GLY A 218 37.33 2.26 5.42
CA GLY A 218 36.06 1.56 5.69
C GLY A 218 36.02 0.87 7.05
N GLU A 219 37.14 0.25 7.47
CA GLU A 219 37.26 -0.47 8.73
C GLU A 219 37.11 0.45 9.96
N GLU A 220 37.85 1.56 10.00
CA GLU A 220 37.77 2.53 11.09
C GLU A 220 36.34 3.11 11.22
N HIS A 221 35.69 3.33 10.09
CA HIS A 221 34.33 3.85 10.10
C HIS A 221 33.29 2.82 10.60
N PHE A 222 33.47 1.51 10.34
CA PHE A 222 32.64 0.46 10.93
C PHE A 222 32.84 0.38 12.45
N GLU A 223 34.06 0.43 12.92
CA GLU A 223 34.33 0.46 14.36
C GLU A 223 33.71 1.67 15.04
N ASN A 224 33.83 2.84 14.41
CA ASN A 224 33.26 4.08 14.93
C ASN A 224 31.71 4.03 14.93
N LEU A 225 31.08 3.37 13.94
CA LEU A 225 29.66 3.10 13.95
C LEU A 225 29.29 2.15 15.10
N GLY A 226 30.05 1.07 15.31
CA GLY A 226 29.79 0.11 16.39
C GLY A 226 29.86 0.72 17.80
N LYS A 227 30.65 1.79 17.97
CA LYS A 227 30.77 2.52 19.25
C LYS A 227 29.62 3.49 19.53
N GLN A 228 28.78 3.78 18.53
CA GLN A 228 27.65 4.71 18.66
C GLN A 228 26.35 3.96 19.04
N ASP A 229 25.44 4.67 19.69
CA ASP A 229 24.10 4.14 20.01
C ASP A 229 23.22 4.12 18.75
N ILE A 230 23.27 3.01 18.01
CA ILE A 230 22.54 2.80 16.77
C ILE A 230 21.24 2.04 17.06
N CYS A 231 20.12 2.58 16.59
CA CYS A 231 18.81 1.95 16.71
C CYS A 231 18.34 1.22 15.44
N GLU A 232 18.94 1.51 14.28
CA GLU A 232 18.53 0.92 12.99
C GLU A 232 19.71 1.00 11.99
N VAL A 233 19.94 -0.09 11.29
CA VAL A 233 20.95 -0.17 10.21
C VAL A 233 20.22 -0.29 8.88
N ARG A 234 20.69 0.47 7.88
CA ARG A 234 20.20 0.40 6.50
C ARG A 234 21.34 0.23 5.53
N LEU A 235 21.09 -0.58 4.53
CA LEU A 235 21.97 -0.72 3.38
C LEU A 235 21.68 0.35 2.34
N ILE A 236 22.72 0.93 1.77
CA ILE A 236 22.61 1.79 0.60
C ILE A 236 22.89 0.93 -0.62
N VAL A 237 21.85 0.70 -1.42
CA VAL A 237 21.90 -0.19 -2.58
C VAL A 237 21.68 0.58 -3.87
N ALA A 238 22.32 0.13 -4.95
CA ALA A 238 22.10 0.63 -6.29
C ALA A 238 21.43 -0.41 -7.18
N THR A 239 20.49 0.04 -7.98
CA THR A 239 19.87 -0.77 -9.02
C THR A 239 20.77 -0.88 -10.24
N GLN A 240 20.62 -1.94 -11.02
CA GLN A 240 21.37 -2.16 -12.26
C GLN A 240 20.44 -2.10 -13.49
N PRO A 241 20.04 -0.90 -13.94
CA PRO A 241 19.15 -0.76 -15.09
C PRO A 241 19.80 -1.11 -16.43
N SER A 242 21.14 -1.23 -16.49
CA SER A 242 21.87 -1.71 -17.68
C SER A 242 21.42 -3.10 -18.10
N ASN A 243 21.14 -3.98 -17.11
CA ASN A 243 20.72 -5.36 -17.34
C ASN A 243 19.25 -5.49 -17.78
N VAL A 244 18.50 -4.39 -17.77
CA VAL A 244 17.08 -4.36 -18.15
C VAL A 244 16.93 -3.76 -19.54
N THR A 245 16.47 -4.55 -20.50
CA THR A 245 16.28 -4.09 -21.89
C THR A 245 15.11 -3.11 -22.02
N GLY A 246 14.07 -3.33 -21.24
CA GLY A 246 12.81 -2.58 -21.30
C GLY A 246 12.87 -1.12 -20.86
N THR A 247 13.91 -0.71 -20.10
CA THR A 247 14.01 0.67 -19.58
C THR A 247 14.94 1.53 -20.43
N PRO A 248 14.50 2.75 -20.81
CA PRO A 248 15.35 3.65 -21.61
C PRO A 248 16.48 4.29 -20.79
N SER A 249 16.25 4.52 -19.48
CA SER A 249 17.25 5.08 -18.57
C SER A 249 18.14 3.97 -18.03
N LYS A 250 19.44 4.07 -18.29
CA LYS A 250 20.46 3.14 -17.79
C LYS A 250 21.20 3.64 -16.55
N VAL A 251 20.84 4.82 -16.05
CA VAL A 251 21.45 5.40 -14.87
C VAL A 251 20.96 4.67 -13.62
N PRO A 252 21.86 4.14 -12.79
CA PRO A 252 21.52 3.48 -11.54
C PRO A 252 20.77 4.40 -10.56
N GLU A 253 19.81 3.84 -9.83
CA GLU A 253 19.12 4.54 -8.77
C GLU A 253 19.62 4.04 -7.41
N VAL A 254 20.14 4.98 -6.62
CA VAL A 254 20.65 4.69 -5.28
C VAL A 254 19.51 4.84 -4.26
N MET A 255 19.38 3.87 -3.37
CA MET A 255 18.29 3.83 -2.41
C MET A 255 18.71 3.17 -1.10
N GLU A 256 17.95 3.46 -0.04
CA GLU A 256 18.10 2.78 1.24
C GLU A 256 17.14 1.58 1.33
N VAL A 257 17.66 0.51 1.94
CA VAL A 257 16.91 -0.71 2.29
C VAL A 257 17.19 -1.02 3.76
N GLY A 258 16.14 -1.25 4.55
CA GLY A 258 16.27 -1.63 5.96
C GLY A 258 16.73 -3.07 6.12
N LEU A 259 17.43 -3.33 7.18
CA LEU A 259 17.71 -4.68 7.69
C LEU A 259 16.69 -5.02 8.79
N GLY A 260 16.30 -6.26 8.87
CA GLY A 260 15.41 -6.79 9.91
C GLY A 260 15.94 -8.06 10.50
N GLY A 261 15.60 -8.32 11.77
CA GLY A 261 16.08 -9.47 12.53
C GLY A 261 17.41 -9.20 13.25
N GLY A 262 17.76 -10.07 14.17
CA GLY A 262 18.98 -10.02 14.95
C GLY A 262 19.15 -8.75 15.80
N SER A 263 20.30 -8.64 16.43
CA SER A 263 20.71 -7.42 17.13
C SER A 263 21.33 -6.39 16.17
N THR A 264 21.50 -5.14 16.60
CA THR A 264 22.16 -4.11 15.78
C THR A 264 23.61 -4.46 15.46
N SER A 265 24.30 -5.17 16.34
CA SER A 265 25.65 -5.71 16.10
C SER A 265 25.65 -6.76 14.99
N ASP A 266 24.68 -7.68 15.00
CA ASP A 266 24.56 -8.70 13.95
C ASP A 266 24.20 -8.08 12.60
N GLN A 267 23.35 -7.04 12.61
CA GLN A 267 23.04 -6.27 11.40
C GLN A 267 24.25 -5.54 10.83
N LEU A 268 25.14 -5.01 11.68
CA LEU A 268 26.39 -4.40 11.23
C LEU A 268 27.36 -5.44 10.67
N ALA A 269 27.51 -6.60 11.31
CA ALA A 269 28.34 -7.68 10.82
C ALA A 269 27.86 -8.21 9.46
N PHE A 270 26.55 -8.44 9.32
CA PHE A 270 25.91 -8.81 8.05
C PHE A 270 26.16 -7.76 6.95
N ALA A 271 26.07 -6.47 7.32
CA ALA A 271 26.27 -5.38 6.39
C ALA A 271 27.72 -5.26 5.94
N GLN A 272 28.69 -5.54 6.83
CA GLN A 272 30.12 -5.55 6.54
C GLN A 272 30.48 -6.68 5.58
N GLU A 273 29.98 -7.89 5.81
CA GLU A 273 30.21 -9.05 4.94
C GLU A 273 29.67 -8.84 3.52
N ARG A 274 28.52 -8.19 3.40
CA ARG A 274 27.83 -7.98 2.12
C ARG A 274 28.20 -6.69 1.40
N LEU A 275 29.07 -5.87 1.98
CA LEU A 275 29.46 -4.59 1.38
C LEU A 275 30.17 -4.81 0.04
N GLY A 276 29.72 -4.13 -1.02
CA GLY A 276 30.25 -4.26 -2.36
C GLY A 276 29.73 -5.46 -3.17
N ASN A 277 29.03 -6.39 -2.55
CA ASN A 277 28.52 -7.58 -3.19
C ASN A 277 27.19 -7.33 -3.92
N GLU A 278 26.87 -8.20 -4.87
CA GLU A 278 25.57 -8.26 -5.51
C GLU A 278 24.59 -9.08 -4.69
N VAL A 279 23.35 -8.63 -4.67
CA VAL A 279 22.25 -9.29 -3.96
C VAL A 279 21.15 -9.63 -4.95
N SER A 280 20.68 -10.88 -4.92
CA SER A 280 19.54 -11.35 -5.71
C SER A 280 18.21 -11.08 -4.99
N PHE A 281 17.11 -11.24 -5.71
CA PHE A 281 15.78 -11.11 -5.09
C PHE A 281 15.50 -12.22 -4.07
N THR A 282 16.02 -13.40 -4.29
CA THR A 282 15.88 -14.57 -3.41
C THR A 282 16.55 -14.38 -2.05
N ASP A 283 17.60 -13.53 -1.95
CA ASP A 283 18.25 -13.21 -0.68
C ASP A 283 17.37 -12.35 0.23
N ALA A 284 16.38 -11.65 -0.34
CA ALA A 284 15.50 -10.76 0.40
C ALA A 284 14.09 -11.36 0.60
N PHE A 285 13.58 -12.12 -0.37
CA PHE A 285 12.20 -12.59 -0.36
C PHE A 285 12.09 -14.03 -0.84
N GLU A 286 11.18 -14.77 -0.22
CA GLU A 286 10.83 -16.14 -0.57
C GLU A 286 9.53 -16.20 -1.40
N GLU A 287 9.33 -17.33 -2.09
CA GLU A 287 8.06 -17.63 -2.73
C GLU A 287 6.93 -17.79 -1.70
N GLY A 288 5.75 -17.29 -2.04
CA GLY A 288 4.61 -17.29 -1.13
C GLY A 288 4.58 -16.13 -0.14
N ALA A 289 5.70 -15.43 0.08
CA ALA A 289 5.79 -14.31 1.01
C ALA A 289 4.82 -13.17 0.66
N MET A 290 4.35 -12.48 1.70
CA MET A 290 3.55 -11.29 1.56
C MET A 290 4.45 -10.05 1.57
N THR A 291 4.28 -9.18 0.58
CA THR A 291 5.05 -7.95 0.44
C THR A 291 4.17 -6.73 0.31
N ASP A 292 4.67 -5.59 0.75
CA ASP A 292 4.10 -4.29 0.47
C ASP A 292 4.82 -3.66 -0.72
N ILE A 293 4.06 -3.19 -1.68
CA ILE A 293 4.62 -2.65 -2.92
C ILE A 293 4.39 -1.16 -3.01
N VAL A 294 5.47 -0.41 -3.15
CA VAL A 294 5.45 1.05 -3.19
C VAL A 294 5.90 1.54 -4.57
N ALA A 295 5.04 2.31 -5.23
CA ALA A 295 5.39 2.90 -6.53
C ALA A 295 4.60 4.19 -6.81
N ILE A 296 5.03 4.90 -7.85
CA ILE A 296 4.32 6.06 -8.38
C ILE A 296 3.30 5.60 -9.42
N THR A 297 2.04 5.96 -9.24
CA THR A 297 0.94 5.58 -10.12
C THR A 297 1.05 6.24 -11.51
N LYS A 298 0.27 5.75 -12.46
CA LYS A 298 0.07 6.40 -13.76
C LYS A 298 -0.39 7.86 -13.56
N GLY A 299 0.22 8.79 -14.28
CA GLY A 299 -0.24 10.18 -14.32
C GLY A 299 -1.39 10.35 -15.31
N TYR A 300 -2.36 11.21 -14.95
CA TYR A 300 -3.48 11.60 -15.80
C TYR A 300 -3.60 13.11 -15.94
N GLY A 301 -2.63 13.86 -15.38
CA GLY A 301 -2.64 15.31 -15.40
C GLY A 301 -3.80 15.92 -14.63
N TRP A 302 -4.26 17.09 -15.06
CA TRP A 302 -5.39 17.80 -14.47
C TRP A 302 -6.71 17.13 -14.86
N GLN A 303 -7.50 16.73 -13.89
CA GLN A 303 -8.78 16.05 -14.10
C GLN A 303 -9.91 16.70 -13.30
N GLY A 304 -11.12 16.63 -13.86
CA GLY A 304 -12.33 17.10 -13.20
C GLY A 304 -12.75 16.21 -12.02
N VAL A 305 -13.64 16.74 -11.20
CA VAL A 305 -14.10 16.13 -9.95
C VAL A 305 -14.64 14.70 -10.13
N ILE A 306 -15.33 14.43 -11.21
CA ILE A 306 -15.94 13.13 -11.48
C ILE A 306 -14.87 12.04 -11.60
N LYS A 307 -13.84 12.26 -12.44
CA LYS A 307 -12.74 11.31 -12.61
C LYS A 307 -11.83 11.27 -11.39
N ARG A 308 -11.52 12.45 -10.82
CA ARG A 308 -10.57 12.56 -9.70
C ARG A 308 -11.09 11.96 -8.40
N PHE A 309 -12.39 12.06 -8.12
CA PHE A 309 -13.00 11.61 -6.87
C PHE A 309 -14.11 10.56 -7.04
N GLY A 310 -14.38 10.10 -8.25
CA GLY A 310 -15.46 9.15 -8.51
C GLY A 310 -16.86 9.73 -8.20
N GLY A 311 -17.02 11.04 -8.43
CA GLY A 311 -18.30 11.71 -8.24
C GLY A 311 -19.38 11.22 -9.19
N LYS A 312 -20.66 11.33 -8.80
CA LYS A 312 -21.79 11.02 -9.68
C LYS A 312 -21.91 12.09 -10.76
N LEU A 313 -22.09 11.68 -12.01
CA LEU A 313 -22.45 12.58 -13.10
C LEU A 313 -23.86 13.12 -12.84
N GLN A 314 -24.06 14.42 -13.06
CA GLN A 314 -25.38 15.02 -12.90
C GLN A 314 -26.36 14.54 -13.98
N SER A 315 -27.66 14.64 -13.71
CA SER A 315 -28.71 14.24 -14.66
C SER A 315 -28.55 14.93 -16.01
N HIS A 316 -29.03 14.27 -17.06
CA HIS A 316 -29.06 14.83 -18.42
C HIS A 316 -29.92 16.12 -18.51
N LYS A 317 -30.89 16.29 -17.61
CA LYS A 317 -31.73 17.50 -17.52
C LYS A 317 -30.95 18.72 -16.97
N ASN A 318 -29.72 18.53 -16.46
CA ASN A 318 -28.94 19.65 -15.97
C ASN A 318 -28.33 20.41 -17.15
N SER A 319 -28.70 21.66 -17.28
CA SER A 319 -28.27 22.54 -18.35
C SER A 319 -26.75 22.79 -18.31
N LYS A 320 -26.08 22.61 -19.46
CA LYS A 320 -24.70 23.05 -19.78
C LYS A 320 -23.55 22.36 -19.00
N LYS A 321 -23.71 21.87 -17.75
CA LYS A 321 -22.55 21.50 -16.89
C LYS A 321 -22.74 20.21 -16.10
N ARG A 322 -22.86 19.08 -16.78
CA ARG A 322 -23.05 17.76 -16.15
C ARG A 322 -21.87 17.23 -15.33
N ARG A 323 -20.65 17.66 -15.65
CA ARG A 323 -19.41 17.15 -15.04
C ARG A 323 -18.87 18.02 -13.91
N GLN A 324 -19.63 19.03 -13.48
CA GLN A 324 -19.24 19.92 -12.40
C GLN A 324 -19.80 19.49 -11.05
N HIS A 325 -19.22 20.06 -10.01
CA HIS A 325 -19.74 19.98 -8.65
C HIS A 325 -20.98 20.88 -8.55
N GLY A 326 -22.06 20.39 -7.94
CA GLY A 326 -23.29 21.18 -7.81
C GLY A 326 -23.12 22.33 -6.83
N ASN A 327 -22.82 22.03 -5.58
CA ASN A 327 -22.63 22.99 -4.51
C ASN A 327 -21.25 22.83 -3.89
N MET A 328 -20.58 23.94 -3.59
CA MET A 328 -19.26 23.98 -2.98
C MET A 328 -19.29 24.40 -1.50
N GLY A 329 -20.48 24.49 -0.91
CA GLY A 329 -20.69 24.87 0.46
C GLY A 329 -21.04 26.36 0.61
N ASP A 330 -21.14 26.81 1.84
CA ASP A 330 -21.37 28.19 2.19
C ASP A 330 -20.12 29.04 1.94
N PHE A 331 -20.31 30.22 1.37
CA PHE A 331 -19.27 31.21 1.11
C PHE A 331 -19.11 32.23 2.25
N GLY A 332 -19.86 32.10 3.33
CA GLY A 332 -19.77 33.01 4.48
C GLY A 332 -18.37 33.09 5.08
N THR A 333 -17.53 32.08 4.87
CA THR A 333 -16.11 32.09 5.27
C THR A 333 -15.18 32.83 4.31
N GLY A 334 -15.66 33.36 3.18
CA GLY A 334 -14.87 34.04 2.16
C GLY A 334 -13.99 33.12 1.28
N TYR A 335 -13.94 31.82 1.53
CA TYR A 335 -13.16 30.85 0.74
C TYR A 335 -13.82 29.48 0.66
N VAL A 336 -13.46 28.71 -0.38
CA VAL A 336 -13.89 27.33 -0.52
C VAL A 336 -13.02 26.43 0.35
N ARG A 337 -13.62 25.68 1.27
CA ARG A 337 -12.90 24.81 2.20
C ARG A 337 -12.06 23.76 1.45
N LYS A 338 -10.83 23.49 1.93
CA LYS A 338 -9.91 22.48 1.38
C LYS A 338 -10.50 21.06 1.33
N THR A 339 -11.52 20.79 2.13
CA THR A 339 -12.24 19.51 2.15
C THR A 339 -13.16 19.31 0.96
N ILE A 340 -13.50 20.37 0.23
CA ILE A 340 -14.38 20.31 -0.95
C ILE A 340 -13.61 19.67 -2.11
N ARG A 341 -14.31 18.79 -2.83
CA ARG A 341 -13.75 18.09 -3.99
C ARG A 341 -13.68 19.06 -5.18
N GLN A 342 -12.47 19.33 -5.66
CA GLN A 342 -12.23 20.18 -6.83
C GLN A 342 -11.40 19.46 -7.89
N GLY A 343 -11.37 19.99 -9.11
CA GLY A 343 -10.45 19.56 -10.15
C GLY A 343 -9.00 19.73 -9.73
N GLY A 344 -8.10 19.00 -10.35
CA GLY A 344 -6.66 19.07 -10.07
C GLY A 344 -5.92 17.82 -10.53
N GLN A 345 -4.68 17.70 -10.10
CA GLN A 345 -3.81 16.58 -10.43
C GLN A 345 -4.45 15.24 -10.03
N THR A 346 -4.48 14.30 -10.97
CA THR A 346 -4.89 12.90 -10.74
C THR A 346 -3.82 11.96 -11.25
N GLY A 347 -3.48 10.99 -10.44
CA GLY A 347 -2.37 10.10 -10.72
C GLY A 347 -1.00 10.78 -10.54
N TYR A 348 0.06 10.02 -10.85
CA TYR A 348 1.44 10.36 -10.50
C TYR A 348 1.60 10.62 -9.00
N HIS A 349 0.91 9.79 -8.20
CA HIS A 349 0.95 9.82 -6.74
C HIS A 349 1.73 8.62 -6.23
N GLN A 350 2.50 8.81 -5.16
CA GLN A 350 3.06 7.68 -4.42
C GLN A 350 1.92 6.89 -3.77
N ARG A 351 1.92 5.58 -3.94
CA ARG A 351 0.97 4.66 -3.33
C ARG A 351 1.70 3.43 -2.83
N THR A 352 1.25 2.94 -1.69
CA THR A 352 1.64 1.65 -1.14
C THR A 352 0.45 0.71 -1.28
N GLU A 353 0.65 -0.41 -1.93
CA GLU A 353 -0.29 -1.52 -1.95
C GLU A 353 0.22 -2.58 -0.99
N TYR A 354 -0.60 -2.90 -0.01
CA TYR A 354 -0.27 -3.80 1.09
C TYR A 354 -0.60 -5.26 0.74
N ASN A 355 0.13 -6.19 1.37
CA ASN A 355 -0.15 -7.63 1.35
C ASN A 355 -0.28 -8.20 -0.06
N LYS A 356 0.69 -7.90 -0.93
CA LYS A 356 0.82 -8.55 -2.24
C LYS A 356 1.60 -9.83 -2.10
N ARG A 357 1.05 -10.92 -2.58
CA ARG A 357 1.70 -12.23 -2.52
C ARG A 357 2.64 -12.43 -3.69
N ILE A 358 3.85 -12.87 -3.41
CA ILE A 358 4.79 -13.40 -4.39
C ILE A 358 4.31 -14.82 -4.72
N LEU A 359 4.16 -15.13 -6.00
CA LEU A 359 3.72 -16.46 -6.44
C LEU A 359 4.89 -17.32 -6.88
N SER A 360 5.83 -16.75 -7.62
CA SER A 360 7.03 -17.44 -8.08
C SER A 360 8.15 -16.44 -8.36
N ILE A 361 9.36 -16.88 -8.17
CA ILE A 361 10.61 -16.20 -8.49
C ILE A 361 11.32 -17.10 -9.50
N ALA A 362 11.69 -16.57 -10.66
CA ALA A 362 12.35 -17.37 -11.68
C ALA A 362 13.31 -16.51 -12.51
N SER A 363 14.31 -17.16 -13.10
CA SER A 363 15.15 -16.56 -14.13
C SER A 363 14.46 -16.67 -15.50
N ALA A 364 14.71 -15.68 -16.36
CA ALA A 364 14.22 -15.73 -17.74
C ALA A 364 14.87 -16.85 -18.55
N GLU A 365 16.06 -17.29 -18.15
CA GLU A 365 16.79 -18.42 -18.74
C GLU A 365 16.11 -19.75 -18.45
N ASP A 366 15.66 -19.95 -17.21
CA ASP A 366 15.00 -21.20 -16.76
C ASP A 366 13.56 -21.31 -17.28
N LYS A 367 12.80 -20.22 -17.17
CA LYS A 367 11.39 -20.17 -17.56
C LYS A 367 11.09 -18.91 -18.33
N ALA A 368 10.99 -19.03 -19.64
CA ALA A 368 10.63 -17.91 -20.50
C ALA A 368 9.21 -17.42 -20.20
N ILE A 369 9.09 -16.17 -19.74
CA ILE A 369 7.81 -15.51 -19.44
C ILE A 369 7.37 -14.55 -20.55
N THR A 370 8.28 -14.21 -21.45
CA THR A 370 8.04 -13.21 -22.50
C THR A 370 7.04 -13.73 -23.53
N PRO A 371 5.91 -13.05 -23.76
CA PRO A 371 4.96 -13.45 -24.78
C PRO A 371 5.53 -13.19 -26.19
N ALA A 372 4.99 -13.86 -27.19
CA ALA A 372 5.34 -13.60 -28.58
C ALA A 372 5.13 -12.11 -28.92
N GLY A 373 6.18 -11.45 -29.40
CA GLY A 373 6.22 -10.01 -29.64
C GLY A 373 6.49 -9.14 -28.39
N GLY A 374 6.88 -9.74 -27.27
CA GLY A 374 7.24 -9.02 -26.05
C GLY A 374 6.06 -8.47 -25.24
N PHE A 375 6.34 -7.95 -24.05
CA PHE A 375 5.35 -7.23 -23.25
C PHE A 375 5.08 -5.85 -23.83
N LEU A 376 3.81 -5.45 -23.85
CA LEU A 376 3.36 -4.18 -24.41
C LEU A 376 4.08 -2.99 -23.76
N ARG A 377 4.81 -2.21 -24.56
CA ARG A 377 5.61 -1.05 -24.15
C ARG A 377 6.78 -1.37 -23.21
N TYR A 378 7.14 -2.62 -23.08
CA TYR A 378 8.30 -3.02 -22.27
C TYR A 378 9.36 -3.70 -23.15
N GLY A 379 8.97 -4.71 -23.89
CA GLY A 379 9.84 -5.59 -24.64
C GLY A 379 10.00 -6.94 -23.95
N GLU A 380 11.18 -7.48 -24.01
CA GLU A 380 11.52 -8.78 -23.44
C GLU A 380 12.03 -8.65 -22.02
N VAL A 381 11.88 -9.71 -21.27
CA VAL A 381 12.40 -9.86 -19.89
C VAL A 381 13.58 -10.82 -19.98
N ASN A 382 14.77 -10.34 -19.64
CA ASN A 382 16.01 -11.12 -19.79
C ASN A 382 16.66 -11.45 -18.44
N SER A 383 16.34 -10.69 -17.38
CA SER A 383 16.86 -10.93 -16.04
C SER A 383 15.92 -11.81 -15.23
N GLU A 384 16.24 -11.98 -13.93
CA GLU A 384 15.32 -12.57 -12.97
C GLU A 384 14.00 -11.80 -12.93
N TYR A 385 12.91 -12.51 -12.74
CA TYR A 385 11.58 -11.92 -12.63
C TYR A 385 10.76 -12.53 -11.50
N VAL A 386 9.81 -11.75 -11.03
CA VAL A 386 8.88 -12.14 -9.96
C VAL A 386 7.45 -12.04 -10.44
N LEU A 387 6.66 -13.06 -10.16
CA LEU A 387 5.22 -13.08 -10.40
C LEU A 387 4.51 -12.65 -9.12
N VAL A 388 3.88 -11.49 -9.17
CA VAL A 388 3.11 -10.95 -8.04
C VAL A 388 1.62 -11.04 -8.30
N LYS A 389 0.86 -11.58 -7.34
CA LYS A 389 -0.60 -11.74 -7.43
C LYS A 389 -1.29 -10.37 -7.58
N GLY A 390 -2.09 -10.25 -8.63
CA GLY A 390 -2.91 -9.07 -8.90
C GLY A 390 -2.18 -7.94 -9.61
N SER A 391 -2.72 -6.74 -9.51
CA SER A 391 -2.16 -5.53 -10.13
C SER A 391 -1.21 -4.80 -9.21
N LEU A 392 -0.26 -4.07 -9.80
CA LEU A 392 0.68 -3.19 -9.11
C LEU A 392 0.52 -1.74 -9.58
N PRO A 393 0.84 -0.75 -8.73
CA PRO A 393 0.77 0.65 -9.11
C PRO A 393 1.81 0.98 -10.19
N GLY A 394 1.49 1.94 -11.05
CA GLY A 394 2.39 2.44 -12.08
C GLY A 394 2.19 1.84 -13.47
N PRO A 395 2.78 2.48 -14.49
CA PRO A 395 2.85 1.97 -15.86
C PRO A 395 3.93 0.88 -16.01
N ALA A 396 3.98 0.22 -17.16
CA ALA A 396 5.15 -0.54 -17.56
C ALA A 396 6.41 0.35 -17.51
N LYS A 397 7.58 -0.24 -17.29
CA LYS A 397 8.89 0.41 -17.09
C LYS A 397 9.05 1.20 -15.78
N ARG A 398 8.02 1.23 -14.90
CA ARG A 398 8.10 1.92 -13.62
C ARG A 398 8.92 1.10 -12.64
N LEU A 399 9.89 1.75 -11.98
CA LEU A 399 10.58 1.20 -10.82
C LEU A 399 9.58 1.04 -9.68
N VAL A 400 9.52 -0.15 -9.13
CA VAL A 400 8.66 -0.57 -8.05
C VAL A 400 9.55 -1.03 -6.91
N ARG A 401 9.23 -0.63 -5.68
CA ARG A 401 9.95 -1.06 -4.49
C ARG A 401 9.13 -2.06 -3.71
N PHE A 402 9.76 -3.16 -3.39
CA PHE A 402 9.25 -4.17 -2.48
C PHE A 402 9.70 -3.85 -1.07
N ARG A 403 8.87 -4.17 -0.11
CA ARG A 403 9.15 -4.08 1.31
C ARG A 403 8.42 -5.20 2.00
N ASP A 404 8.95 -5.72 3.10
CA ASP A 404 8.24 -6.68 3.95
C ASP A 404 6.86 -6.15 4.35
N ALA A 405 5.89 -7.05 4.43
CA ALA A 405 4.52 -6.68 4.73
C ALA A 405 4.38 -6.18 6.17
N THR A 406 3.99 -4.92 6.32
CA THR A 406 3.75 -4.31 7.66
C THR A 406 2.45 -4.78 8.30
N ARG A 407 1.54 -5.36 7.54
CA ARG A 407 0.22 -5.84 7.99
C ARG A 407 0.03 -7.32 7.70
N GLY A 408 1.09 -7.98 7.29
CA GLY A 408 1.08 -9.40 6.98
C GLY A 408 0.89 -10.23 8.26
N SER A 409 0.12 -11.30 8.15
CA SER A 409 0.29 -12.47 8.99
C SER A 409 1.15 -13.44 8.18
N ASP A 410 1.92 -14.28 8.83
CA ASP A 410 2.76 -15.33 8.24
C ASP A 410 1.92 -16.38 7.50
N LYS A 411 1.28 -15.94 6.42
CA LYS A 411 0.41 -16.77 5.58
C LYS A 411 1.17 -17.39 4.40
N THR A 412 2.40 -17.76 4.62
CA THR A 412 3.18 -18.58 3.69
C THR A 412 2.70 -20.03 3.64
N GLU A 413 1.91 -20.45 4.64
CA GLU A 413 1.50 -21.86 4.89
C GLU A 413 0.77 -22.54 3.71
N HIS A 414 0.22 -21.79 2.75
CA HIS A 414 -0.53 -22.40 1.63
C HIS A 414 -0.11 -21.75 0.31
N PRO A 415 1.01 -22.17 -0.28
CA PRO A 415 1.46 -21.69 -1.59
C PRO A 415 0.46 -22.09 -2.68
N PHE A 416 0.42 -21.31 -3.75
CA PHE A 416 -0.28 -21.69 -4.97
C PHE A 416 0.63 -22.57 -5.81
N GLU A 417 0.18 -23.73 -6.21
CA GLU A 417 0.87 -24.58 -7.19
C GLU A 417 0.56 -24.06 -8.60
N ILE A 418 1.55 -23.50 -9.27
CA ILE A 418 1.38 -22.95 -10.62
C ILE A 418 1.44 -24.09 -11.63
N THR A 419 0.34 -24.34 -12.33
CA THR A 419 0.25 -25.36 -13.38
C THR A 419 0.57 -24.80 -14.76
N TYR A 420 0.19 -23.55 -15.04
CA TYR A 420 0.40 -22.93 -16.33
C TYR A 420 0.60 -21.43 -16.22
N VAL A 421 1.55 -20.90 -16.99
CA VAL A 421 1.79 -19.45 -17.13
C VAL A 421 1.47 -19.03 -18.57
N SER A 422 0.57 -18.07 -18.72
CA SER A 422 0.16 -17.63 -20.06
C SER A 422 1.21 -16.72 -20.70
N THR A 423 1.77 -17.18 -21.80
CA THR A 423 2.66 -16.44 -22.70
C THR A 423 1.94 -15.93 -23.96
N ALA A 424 0.59 -15.99 -23.97
CA ALA A 424 -0.19 -15.50 -25.10
C ALA A 424 0.08 -14.01 -25.39
N SER A 425 0.21 -13.65 -26.66
CA SER A 425 0.41 -12.26 -27.07
C SER A 425 -0.68 -11.35 -26.51
N LYS A 426 -0.26 -10.18 -26.02
CA LYS A 426 -1.15 -9.10 -25.56
C LYS A 426 -1.21 -7.95 -26.56
N GLN A 427 -0.54 -8.09 -27.68
CA GLN A 427 -0.65 -7.15 -28.78
C GLN A 427 -1.98 -7.41 -29.48
N GLY A 428 -2.80 -6.36 -29.59
CA GLY A 428 -4.12 -6.49 -30.18
C GLY A 428 -4.03 -7.07 -31.61
N VAL A 429 -5.01 -7.88 -31.94
CA VAL A 429 -5.24 -8.41 -33.30
C VAL A 429 -6.06 -7.40 -34.06
#